data_5d9a7c4951f91d23b69d09ae78ecd786
#
_entry.id   5d9a7c4951f91d23b69d09ae78ecd786
#
_cell.length_a   1.000
_cell.length_b   1.000
_cell.length_c   1.000
_cell.angle_alpha   90.00
_cell.angle_beta   90.00
_cell.angle_gamma   90.00
#
_symmetry.space_group_name_H-M   'P 1'
#
loop_
_entity.id
_entity.type
_entity.pdbx_description
1 polymer ?
#
loop_
_entity_poly.entity_id
_entity_poly.type
_entity_poly.pdbx_seq_one_letter_code
_entity_poly.pdbx_strand_id
1 'polypeptide(L)'
;MPRTDVTQMAFAKLYPLLVNKAEKKGRSRAEVDQVTSWLTGYTPEDIARLEQSDTTYGAFFQKAPAMNPDRALITGKVCGVRVEEIQDPLMRDIRYLDKLVDELAKGKSMEQILRK
;
A
#
# COMPACT_ATOMS: atom_id res chain seq x y z
N MET A 1 -2.51 -25.40 10.84
CA MET A 1 -1.45 -24.39 10.89
C MET A 1 -1.99 -23.00 10.63
N PRO A 2 -1.88 -22.11 11.58
CA PRO A 2 -2.39 -20.78 11.34
C PRO A 2 -1.57 -20.07 10.28
N ARG A 3 -2.25 -19.31 9.44
CA ARG A 3 -1.57 -18.44 8.50
C ARG A 3 -0.95 -17.28 9.25
N THR A 4 0.19 -16.83 8.76
CA THR A 4 0.73 -15.56 9.24
C THR A 4 -0.22 -14.45 8.82
N ASP A 5 -0.76 -13.75 9.81
CA ASP A 5 -1.63 -12.62 9.54
C ASP A 5 -0.77 -11.44 9.10
N VAL A 6 -0.99 -10.94 7.89
CA VAL A 6 -0.20 -9.85 7.34
C VAL A 6 -0.28 -8.59 8.21
N THR A 7 -1.40 -8.41 8.93
CA THR A 7 -1.54 -7.25 9.81
C THR A 7 -0.60 -7.30 11.00
N GLN A 8 -0.11 -8.50 11.37
CA GLN A 8 0.82 -8.68 12.48
C GLN A 8 2.27 -8.64 12.06
N MET A 9 2.54 -8.61 10.75
CA MET A 9 3.91 -8.55 10.24
C MET A 9 4.44 -7.12 10.34
N ALA A 10 5.76 -7.00 10.49
CA ALA A 10 6.37 -5.68 10.60
C ALA A 10 6.27 -4.90 9.29
N PHE A 11 5.87 -3.64 9.38
CA PHE A 11 5.87 -2.74 8.22
C PHE A 11 7.26 -2.71 7.58
N ALA A 12 8.31 -2.68 8.40
CA ALA A 12 9.70 -2.66 7.94
C ALA A 12 10.09 -3.88 7.10
N LYS A 13 9.35 -4.98 7.22
CA LYS A 13 9.58 -6.16 6.40
C LYS A 13 8.78 -6.13 5.10
N LEU A 14 7.56 -5.62 5.16
CA LEU A 14 6.64 -5.70 4.02
C LEU A 14 6.85 -4.58 3.02
N TYR A 15 7.11 -3.37 3.50
CA TYR A 15 7.23 -2.22 2.61
C TYR A 15 8.39 -2.38 1.59
N PRO A 16 9.58 -2.85 2.00
CA PRO A 16 10.65 -3.08 1.02
C PRO A 16 10.29 -4.06 -0.08
N LEU A 17 9.40 -5.02 0.20
CA LEU A 17 8.94 -5.96 -0.82
C LEU A 17 8.11 -5.25 -1.88
N LEU A 18 7.29 -4.29 -1.48
CA LEU A 18 6.51 -3.47 -2.42
C LEU A 18 7.44 -2.60 -3.27
N VAL A 19 8.43 -1.99 -2.64
CA VAL A 19 9.43 -1.18 -3.34
C VAL A 19 10.17 -2.04 -4.37
N ASN A 20 10.60 -3.23 -3.99
CA ASN A 20 11.30 -4.14 -4.89
C ASN A 20 10.43 -4.52 -6.09
N LYS A 21 9.15 -4.78 -5.85
CA LYS A 21 8.23 -5.13 -6.92
C LYS A 21 8.17 -4.03 -7.98
N ALA A 22 8.09 -2.78 -7.54
CA ALA A 22 8.05 -1.64 -8.45
C ALA A 22 9.40 -1.43 -9.14
N GLU A 23 10.50 -1.55 -8.41
CA GLU A 23 11.82 -1.33 -8.96
C GLU A 23 12.18 -2.35 -10.04
N LYS A 24 11.74 -3.59 -9.89
CA LYS A 24 11.95 -4.63 -10.90
C LYS A 24 11.30 -4.28 -12.23
N LYS A 25 10.31 -3.39 -12.22
CA LYS A 25 9.59 -2.98 -13.41
C LYS A 25 9.98 -1.56 -13.85
N GLY A 26 11.09 -1.05 -13.33
CA GLY A 26 11.62 0.25 -13.73
C GLY A 26 11.01 1.45 -13.04
N ARG A 27 10.22 1.23 -11.99
CA ARG A 27 9.67 2.34 -11.20
C ARG A 27 10.60 2.65 -10.03
N SER A 28 10.46 3.82 -9.45
CA SER A 28 11.33 4.25 -8.35
C SER A 28 10.66 4.08 -7.01
N ARG A 29 11.47 4.04 -5.96
CA ARG A 29 10.96 4.07 -4.59
C ARG A 29 10.14 5.33 -4.34
N ALA A 30 10.57 6.47 -4.91
CA ALA A 30 9.84 7.73 -4.74
C ALA A 30 8.41 7.61 -5.24
N GLU A 31 8.19 6.86 -6.31
CA GLU A 31 6.83 6.63 -6.82
C GLU A 31 6.02 5.76 -5.88
N VAL A 32 6.64 4.74 -5.27
CA VAL A 32 5.96 3.90 -4.27
C VAL A 32 5.58 4.76 -3.06
N ASP A 33 6.51 5.58 -2.58
CA ASP A 33 6.23 6.47 -1.46
C ASP A 33 5.10 7.45 -1.80
N GLN A 34 5.07 7.92 -3.04
CA GLN A 34 4.03 8.85 -3.48
C GLN A 34 2.64 8.22 -3.44
N VAL A 35 2.48 6.99 -3.94
CA VAL A 35 1.18 6.33 -3.89
C VAL A 35 0.78 6.00 -2.46
N THR A 36 1.74 5.64 -1.62
CA THR A 36 1.49 5.38 -0.21
C THR A 36 1.04 6.64 0.50
N SER A 37 1.72 7.77 0.23
CA SER A 37 1.34 9.07 0.79
C SER A 37 -0.07 9.48 0.36
N TRP A 38 -0.39 9.28 -0.90
CA TRP A 38 -1.73 9.59 -1.42
C TRP A 38 -2.79 8.78 -0.67
N LEU A 39 -2.52 7.51 -0.42
CA LEU A 39 -3.49 6.61 0.21
C LEU A 39 -3.68 6.91 1.69
N THR A 40 -2.59 7.19 2.41
CA THR A 40 -2.59 7.20 3.88
C THR A 40 -2.43 8.59 4.52
N GLY A 41 -1.91 9.55 3.78
CA GLY A 41 -1.59 10.86 4.33
C GLY A 41 -0.25 10.95 5.02
N TYR A 42 0.49 9.85 5.12
CA TYR A 42 1.87 9.90 5.65
C TYR A 42 2.77 10.61 4.66
N THR A 43 3.73 11.40 5.18
CA THR A 43 4.78 11.97 4.33
C THR A 43 5.84 10.90 4.05
N PRO A 44 6.69 11.09 3.01
CA PRO A 44 7.81 10.16 2.80
C PRO A 44 8.73 10.05 4.02
N GLU A 45 8.93 11.15 4.76
CA GLU A 45 9.72 11.12 5.99
C GLU A 45 9.07 10.26 7.05
N ASP A 46 7.74 10.33 7.19
CA ASP A 46 6.99 9.48 8.11
C ASP A 46 7.17 8.02 7.76
N ILE A 47 7.06 7.70 6.46
CA ILE A 47 7.21 6.33 5.97
C ILE A 47 8.61 5.81 6.30
N ALA A 48 9.64 6.61 6.06
CA ALA A 48 11.02 6.21 6.35
C ALA A 48 11.22 5.96 7.84
N ARG A 49 10.60 6.79 8.69
CA ARG A 49 10.69 6.63 10.14
C ARG A 49 10.01 5.35 10.59
N LEU A 50 8.85 5.04 10.02
CA LEU A 50 8.12 3.83 10.35
C LEU A 50 8.86 2.56 9.93
N GLU A 51 9.65 2.63 8.86
CA GLU A 51 10.51 1.53 8.46
C GLU A 51 11.63 1.24 9.47
N GLN A 52 11.95 2.20 10.34
CA GLN A 52 12.94 2.02 11.39
C GLN A 52 12.29 1.62 12.72
N SER A 53 10.99 1.47 12.75
CA SER A 53 10.23 1.15 13.95
C SER A 53 9.77 -0.31 13.93
N ASP A 54 9.17 -0.74 15.02
CA ASP A 54 8.55 -2.08 15.12
C ASP A 54 7.05 -2.06 14.83
N THR A 55 6.58 -1.00 14.17
CA THR A 55 5.16 -0.86 13.81
C THR A 55 4.72 -2.03 12.94
N THR A 56 3.57 -2.62 13.27
CA THR A 56 2.99 -3.68 12.44
C THR A 56 2.30 -3.07 11.22
N TYR A 57 2.14 -3.88 10.18
CA TYR A 57 1.49 -3.42 8.95
C TYR A 57 0.05 -2.95 9.23
N GLY A 58 -0.67 -3.69 10.07
CA GLY A 58 -2.01 -3.29 10.47
C GLY A 58 -2.03 -1.95 11.19
N ALA A 59 -1.11 -1.74 12.14
CA ALA A 59 -1.02 -0.49 12.87
C ALA A 59 -0.67 0.67 11.95
N PHE A 60 0.15 0.45 10.93
CA PHE A 60 0.48 1.46 9.94
C PHE A 60 -0.81 2.05 9.32
N PHE A 61 -1.72 1.18 8.89
CA PHE A 61 -2.97 1.64 8.28
C PHE A 61 -3.95 2.21 9.31
N GLN A 62 -4.03 1.60 10.50
CA GLN A 62 -4.94 2.06 11.54
C GLN A 62 -4.58 3.44 12.08
N LYS A 63 -3.29 3.77 12.08
CA LYS A 63 -2.78 5.06 12.59
C LYS A 63 -2.55 6.08 11.48
N ALA A 64 -2.94 5.76 10.25
CA ALA A 64 -2.75 6.67 9.12
C ALA A 64 -3.44 8.01 9.42
N PRO A 65 -2.73 9.14 9.21
CA PRO A 65 -3.27 10.44 9.59
C PRO A 65 -4.46 10.89 8.76
N ALA A 66 -4.53 10.46 7.49
CA ALA A 66 -5.59 10.92 6.59
C ALA A 66 -5.80 9.94 5.44
N MET A 67 -6.46 8.82 5.73
CA MET A 67 -6.82 7.88 4.66
C MET A 67 -7.62 8.61 3.60
N ASN A 68 -7.21 8.48 2.34
CA ASN A 68 -7.82 9.20 1.25
C ASN A 68 -9.23 8.66 0.97
N PRO A 69 -10.27 9.52 1.01
CA PRO A 69 -11.63 9.04 0.71
C PRO A 69 -11.78 8.55 -0.73
N ASP A 70 -10.95 9.04 -1.64
CA ASP A 70 -10.99 8.60 -3.03
C ASP A 70 -10.41 7.20 -3.22
N ARG A 71 -9.88 6.57 -2.16
CA ARG A 71 -9.41 5.19 -2.26
C ARG A 71 -10.51 4.22 -2.70
N ALA A 72 -11.77 4.58 -2.46
CA ALA A 72 -12.90 3.77 -2.91
C ALA A 72 -12.98 3.67 -4.43
N LEU A 73 -12.31 4.55 -5.17
CA LEU A 73 -12.22 4.48 -6.63
C LEU A 73 -11.24 3.39 -7.10
N ILE A 74 -10.44 2.85 -6.19
CA ILE A 74 -9.53 1.76 -6.50
C ILE A 74 -10.36 0.48 -6.64
N THR A 75 -10.37 -0.09 -7.84
CA THR A 75 -11.15 -1.30 -8.12
C THR A 75 -10.29 -2.30 -8.87
N GLY A 76 -10.80 -3.52 -8.99
CA GLY A 76 -10.16 -4.57 -9.74
C GLY A 76 -9.51 -5.61 -8.86
N LYS A 77 -8.78 -6.52 -9.48
CA LYS A 77 -8.15 -7.63 -8.78
C LYS A 77 -6.70 -7.34 -8.43
N VAL A 78 -6.30 -7.79 -7.27
CA VAL A 78 -4.90 -7.87 -6.88
C VAL A 78 -4.71 -9.18 -6.12
N CYS A 79 -3.69 -9.94 -6.48
CA CYS A 79 -3.43 -11.26 -5.87
C CYS A 79 -4.66 -12.18 -5.92
N GLY A 80 -5.43 -12.10 -7.02
CA GLY A 80 -6.60 -12.96 -7.22
C GLY A 80 -7.86 -12.53 -6.49
N VAL A 81 -7.85 -11.40 -5.79
CA VAL A 81 -8.99 -10.93 -5.01
C VAL A 81 -9.43 -9.55 -5.53
N ARG A 82 -10.72 -9.36 -5.66
CA ARG A 82 -11.26 -8.05 -6.01
C ARG A 82 -11.30 -7.17 -4.77
N VAL A 83 -10.63 -6.02 -4.83
CA VAL A 83 -10.52 -5.14 -3.66
C VAL A 83 -11.87 -4.62 -3.21
N GLU A 84 -12.78 -4.35 -4.15
CA GLU A 84 -14.10 -3.84 -3.82
C GLU A 84 -14.99 -4.86 -3.11
N GLU A 85 -14.60 -6.14 -3.11
CA GLU A 85 -15.37 -7.20 -2.44
C GLU A 85 -14.83 -7.53 -1.06
N ILE A 86 -13.73 -6.94 -0.65
CA ILE A 86 -13.16 -7.19 0.67
C ILE A 86 -13.99 -6.44 1.70
N GLN A 87 -14.54 -7.18 2.67
CA GLN A 87 -15.44 -6.61 3.66
C GLN A 87 -14.72 -6.02 4.86
N ASP A 88 -13.59 -6.62 5.26
CA ASP A 88 -12.79 -6.11 6.37
C ASP A 88 -12.12 -4.80 5.94
N PRO A 89 -12.43 -3.65 6.59
CA PRO A 89 -11.86 -2.37 6.18
C PRO A 89 -10.33 -2.34 6.24
N LEU A 90 -9.73 -2.96 7.24
CA LEU A 90 -8.27 -2.98 7.37
C LEU A 90 -7.63 -3.78 6.23
N MET A 91 -8.15 -4.97 5.96
CA MET A 91 -7.64 -5.79 4.86
C MET A 91 -7.87 -5.11 3.52
N ARG A 92 -8.99 -4.41 3.36
CA ARG A 92 -9.27 -3.67 2.15
C ARG A 92 -8.23 -2.56 1.94
N ASP A 93 -7.90 -1.82 3.00
CA ASP A 93 -6.90 -0.76 2.91
C ASP A 93 -5.53 -1.33 2.53
N ILE A 94 -5.16 -2.47 3.10
CA ILE A 94 -3.92 -3.15 2.75
C ILE A 94 -3.91 -3.52 1.27
N ARG A 95 -5.01 -4.05 0.76
CA ARG A 95 -5.12 -4.45 -0.64
C ARG A 95 -5.15 -3.25 -1.58
N TYR A 96 -5.67 -2.11 -1.12
CA TYR A 96 -5.59 -0.88 -1.93
C TYR A 96 -4.13 -0.53 -2.22
N LEU A 97 -3.25 -0.60 -1.21
CA LEU A 97 -1.84 -0.32 -1.44
C LEU A 97 -1.23 -1.34 -2.39
N ASP A 98 -1.52 -2.63 -2.21
CA ASP A 98 -1.05 -3.67 -3.12
C ASP A 98 -1.47 -3.37 -4.56
N LYS A 99 -2.71 -2.93 -4.75
CA LYS A 99 -3.23 -2.62 -6.08
C LYS A 99 -2.51 -1.44 -6.70
N LEU A 100 -2.26 -0.39 -5.91
CA LEU A 100 -1.54 0.78 -6.40
C LEU A 100 -0.12 0.42 -6.85
N VAL A 101 0.58 -0.39 -6.06
CA VAL A 101 1.93 -0.84 -6.41
C VAL A 101 1.88 -1.77 -7.62
N ASP A 102 0.86 -2.62 -7.73
CA ASP A 102 0.68 -3.48 -8.89
C ASP A 102 0.51 -2.64 -10.16
N GLU A 103 -0.25 -1.55 -10.08
CA GLU A 103 -0.43 -0.66 -11.24
C GLU A 103 0.87 0.05 -11.62
N LEU A 104 1.68 0.44 -10.63
CA LEU A 104 3.02 0.95 -10.89
C LEU A 104 3.85 -0.07 -11.66
N ALA A 105 3.86 -1.31 -11.19
CA ALA A 105 4.63 -2.39 -11.81
C ALA A 105 4.16 -2.68 -13.22
N LYS A 106 2.89 -2.43 -13.52
CA LYS A 106 2.32 -2.63 -14.86
C LYS A 106 2.55 -1.45 -15.81
N GLY A 107 3.19 -0.40 -15.33
CA GLY A 107 3.58 0.72 -16.19
C GLY A 107 2.56 1.83 -16.30
N LYS A 108 1.53 1.85 -15.45
CA LYS A 108 0.55 2.94 -15.49
C LYS A 108 1.18 4.26 -15.02
N SER A 109 0.66 5.36 -15.57
CA SER A 109 1.13 6.68 -15.14
C SER A 109 0.61 7.01 -13.73
N MET A 110 1.31 7.93 -13.07
CA MET A 110 0.88 8.38 -11.74
C MET A 110 -0.51 8.99 -11.78
N GLU A 111 -0.86 9.70 -12.85
CA GLU A 111 -2.20 10.27 -13.00
C GLU A 111 -3.28 9.20 -13.02
N GLN A 112 -3.01 8.08 -13.66
CA GLN A 112 -3.95 6.96 -13.73
C GLN A 112 -4.06 6.23 -12.39
N ILE A 113 -2.95 6.15 -11.66
CA ILE A 113 -2.90 5.42 -10.39
C ILE A 113 -3.55 6.24 -9.29
N LEU A 114 -3.20 7.53 -9.21
CA LEU A 114 -3.75 8.44 -8.19
C LEU A 114 -5.10 8.98 -8.66
N ARG A 115 -6.11 8.21 -8.46
CA ARG A 115 -7.47 8.56 -8.88
C ARG A 115 -7.99 9.73 -8.07
N LYS A 116 -8.70 10.63 -8.73
CA LYS A 116 -9.28 11.80 -8.07
C LYS A 116 -10.74 11.93 -8.41
#